data_fe608e703dec65cf217d2cfc9737240f
#
_entry.id   fe608e703dec65cf217d2cfc9737240f
#
_cell.length_a   1.000
_cell.length_b   1.000
_cell.length_c   1.000
_cell.angle_alpha   90.00
_cell.angle_beta   90.00
_cell.angle_gamma   90.00
#
_symmetry.space_group_name_H-M   'P 1'
#
loop_
_entity.id
_entity.type
_entity.pdbx_description
1 polymer ?
#
loop_
_entity_poly.entity_id
_entity_poly.type
_entity_poly.pdbx_seq_one_letter_code
_entity_poly.pdbx_strand_id
1 'polypeptide(L)'
;MMKPAAIALLSLVLSACTSVDYDFSDVKPAAGTGISLPSASTKAPRFYDRKPHDYTGKTPWHYPVHGTDVSKYQEKVDWQQVRNGGISFVFIKATEGGDRVDDRFNEHWAGSRAAGIPRSAYHFYYFCRSAAEQARWYIRNVPKDPSALPPVLDMEWNPLSPSCKLRPDPAVVRKEMRTFLTMVERHYGKKPVIYTTVDFFDDNDLRSFSDYPFWLRSTAGHPDEKYGPHPWVFWQYTGTGTIPGIKGDADINVFAGNHGQWRKWLESNKVR
;
A
#
# COMPACT_ATOMS: atom_id res chain seq x y z
N MET A 1 48.55 35.27 36.71
CA MET A 1 47.34 35.69 35.99
C MET A 1 46.80 34.49 35.20
N MET A 2 45.84 33.79 35.79
CA MET A 2 45.19 32.62 35.18
C MET A 2 43.92 33.09 34.48
N LYS A 3 43.74 32.72 33.19
CA LYS A 3 42.50 32.96 32.43
C LYS A 3 41.53 31.80 32.69
N PRO A 4 40.23 32.01 32.89
CA PRO A 4 39.25 30.95 33.03
C PRO A 4 38.89 30.36 31.68
N ALA A 5 38.80 29.02 31.60
CA ALA A 5 38.30 28.26 30.48
C ALA A 5 36.79 28.28 30.46
N ALA A 6 36.21 28.68 29.34
CA ALA A 6 34.75 28.64 29.12
C ALA A 6 34.36 27.17 28.74
N ILE A 7 33.50 26.61 29.58
CA ILE A 7 32.83 25.32 29.31
C ILE A 7 31.61 25.58 28.43
N ALA A 8 31.65 25.13 27.17
CA ALA A 8 30.49 25.16 26.30
C ALA A 8 29.58 23.96 26.64
N LEU A 9 28.38 24.27 27.18
CA LEU A 9 27.30 23.28 27.32
C LEU A 9 26.74 22.95 25.92
N LEU A 10 26.98 21.72 25.51
CA LEU A 10 26.35 21.16 24.31
C LEU A 10 24.96 20.66 24.69
N SER A 11 23.92 21.41 24.30
CA SER A 11 22.53 21.01 24.48
C SER A 11 22.16 19.91 23.50
N LEU A 12 22.02 18.68 24.00
CA LEU A 12 21.43 17.59 23.22
C LEU A 12 19.92 17.88 23.02
N VAL A 13 19.54 18.22 21.81
CA VAL A 13 18.13 18.21 21.40
C VAL A 13 17.73 16.77 21.13
N LEU A 14 17.07 16.15 22.09
CA LEU A 14 16.36 14.88 21.88
C LEU A 14 15.19 15.16 20.94
N SER A 15 15.33 14.73 19.67
CA SER A 15 14.22 14.68 18.73
C SER A 15 13.30 13.53 19.14
N ALA A 16 12.16 13.87 19.75
CA ALA A 16 11.12 12.91 20.07
C ALA A 16 10.51 12.41 18.76
N CYS A 17 10.74 11.12 18.46
CA CYS A 17 9.96 10.40 17.46
C CYS A 17 8.52 10.28 17.97
N THR A 18 7.63 11.14 17.50
CA THR A 18 6.20 10.98 17.70
C THR A 18 5.72 9.83 16.83
N SER A 19 5.38 8.71 17.45
CA SER A 19 4.58 7.65 16.81
C SER A 19 3.24 8.27 16.42
N VAL A 20 2.90 8.20 15.14
CA VAL A 20 1.58 8.60 14.66
C VAL A 20 0.67 7.40 14.90
N ASP A 21 -0.03 7.41 16.03
CA ASP A 21 -1.15 6.51 16.25
C ASP A 21 -2.28 6.91 15.30
N TYR A 22 -2.60 6.03 14.35
CA TYR A 22 -3.78 6.18 13.50
C TYR A 22 -5.03 5.77 14.29
N ASP A 23 -5.40 6.57 15.31
CA ASP A 23 -6.68 6.44 15.98
C ASP A 23 -7.77 7.11 15.14
N PHE A 24 -8.66 6.31 14.57
CA PHE A 24 -9.78 6.76 13.75
C PHE A 24 -11.06 7.05 14.56
N SER A 25 -11.00 6.98 15.89
CA SER A 25 -12.20 7.08 16.76
C SER A 25 -12.82 8.47 16.85
N ASP A 26 -12.06 9.57 16.61
CA ASP A 26 -12.51 10.94 16.90
C ASP A 26 -12.88 11.80 15.67
N VAL A 27 -13.36 11.20 14.60
CA VAL A 27 -13.63 11.91 13.35
C VAL A 27 -15.04 12.49 13.27
N LYS A 28 -15.25 13.70 13.83
CA LYS A 28 -16.47 14.51 13.55
C LYS A 28 -16.42 15.10 12.13
N PRO A 29 -17.56 15.11 11.39
CA PRO A 29 -17.60 15.68 10.05
C PRO A 29 -17.42 17.21 10.09
N ALA A 30 -16.46 17.74 9.33
CA ALA A 30 -16.38 19.18 9.08
C ALA A 30 -17.35 19.59 7.97
N ALA A 31 -18.09 20.68 8.17
CA ALA A 31 -19.01 21.26 7.22
C ALA A 31 -18.28 21.88 6.01
N GLY A 32 -18.75 21.58 4.85
CA GLY A 32 -18.76 22.20 3.54
C GLY A 32 -17.58 23.02 3.01
N THR A 33 -16.96 22.53 1.93
CA THR A 33 -16.64 23.33 0.73
C THR A 33 -16.83 22.43 -0.50
N GLY A 34 -17.61 22.95 -1.46
CA GLY A 34 -18.17 22.16 -2.54
C GLY A 34 -17.16 21.67 -3.59
N ILE A 35 -16.88 20.39 -3.51
CA ILE A 35 -16.60 19.56 -4.68
C ILE A 35 -17.69 18.49 -4.65
N SER A 36 -18.62 18.58 -5.60
CA SER A 36 -19.65 17.55 -5.79
C SER A 36 -18.98 16.28 -6.28
N LEU A 37 -18.55 15.44 -5.35
CA LEU A 37 -18.29 14.05 -5.65
C LEU A 37 -19.64 13.37 -5.89
N PRO A 38 -19.76 12.47 -6.90
CA PRO A 38 -21.00 11.74 -7.10
C PRO A 38 -21.42 11.10 -5.78
N SER A 39 -22.72 11.15 -5.49
CA SER A 39 -23.34 10.59 -4.28
C SER A 39 -22.83 9.16 -4.09
N ALA A 40 -21.91 8.97 -3.15
CA ALA A 40 -21.41 7.65 -2.85
C ALA A 40 -22.57 6.81 -2.31
N SER A 41 -22.91 5.73 -3.00
CA SER A 41 -23.77 4.70 -2.45
C SER A 41 -23.27 4.36 -1.04
N THR A 42 -24.13 4.47 -0.04
CA THR A 42 -23.79 4.11 1.35
C THR A 42 -23.57 2.61 1.51
N LYS A 43 -23.84 1.83 0.47
CA LYS A 43 -23.68 0.38 0.44
C LYS A 43 -22.35 0.01 -0.23
N ALA A 44 -21.60 -0.85 0.42
CA ALA A 44 -20.36 -1.41 -0.16
C ALA A 44 -20.64 -2.07 -1.52
N PRO A 45 -19.82 -1.86 -2.56
CA PRO A 45 -19.96 -2.57 -3.81
C PRO A 45 -19.77 -4.06 -3.58
N ARG A 46 -20.50 -4.89 -4.34
CA ARG A 46 -20.34 -6.34 -4.32
C ARG A 46 -19.85 -6.80 -5.67
N PHE A 47 -18.70 -7.41 -5.67
CA PHE A 47 -18.10 -8.02 -6.84
C PHE A 47 -18.39 -9.53 -6.86
N TYR A 48 -18.56 -10.10 -8.04
CA TYR A 48 -18.57 -11.54 -8.19
C TYR A 48 -17.15 -12.08 -7.93
N ASP A 49 -17.10 -13.22 -7.25
CA ASP A 49 -15.83 -13.93 -6.99
C ASP A 49 -15.99 -15.38 -7.44
N ARG A 50 -15.06 -15.87 -8.26
CA ARG A 50 -15.08 -17.22 -8.78
C ARG A 50 -14.76 -18.27 -7.70
N LYS A 51 -14.00 -17.89 -6.68
CA LYS A 51 -13.63 -18.72 -5.53
C LYS A 51 -13.88 -17.95 -4.23
N PRO A 52 -15.15 -17.65 -3.90
CA PRO A 52 -15.46 -16.85 -2.72
C PRO A 52 -15.08 -17.58 -1.44
N HIS A 53 -14.66 -16.84 -0.43
CA HIS A 53 -14.49 -17.35 0.92
C HIS A 53 -15.72 -17.09 1.77
N ASP A 54 -16.14 -18.10 2.56
CA ASP A 54 -17.24 -17.98 3.52
C ASP A 54 -16.69 -17.40 4.84
N TYR A 55 -16.87 -16.09 4.98
CA TYR A 55 -16.43 -15.36 6.18
C TYR A 55 -17.38 -15.61 7.36
N THR A 56 -16.86 -15.98 8.52
CA THR A 56 -17.64 -16.22 9.74
C THR A 56 -17.77 -15.00 10.66
N GLY A 57 -17.03 -13.91 10.38
CA GLY A 57 -17.02 -12.68 11.18
C GLY A 57 -17.18 -11.42 10.32
N LYS A 58 -16.25 -10.49 10.47
CA LYS A 58 -16.18 -9.32 9.59
C LYS A 58 -15.84 -9.73 8.17
N THR A 59 -16.62 -9.26 7.23
CA THR A 59 -16.48 -9.53 5.80
C THR A 59 -15.97 -8.31 5.07
N PRO A 60 -15.43 -8.42 3.83
CA PRO A 60 -15.05 -7.27 3.02
C PRO A 60 -16.18 -6.25 2.81
N TRP A 61 -17.43 -6.67 2.87
CA TRP A 61 -18.60 -5.81 2.67
C TRP A 61 -18.96 -4.94 3.87
N HIS A 62 -18.26 -5.06 4.99
CA HIS A 62 -18.32 -4.09 6.10
C HIS A 62 -17.51 -2.82 5.77
N TYR A 63 -16.68 -2.85 4.72
CA TYR A 63 -15.84 -1.76 4.29
C TYR A 63 -16.35 -1.20 2.96
N PRO A 64 -16.84 0.05 2.90
CA PRO A 64 -17.49 0.57 1.70
C PRO A 64 -16.54 1.04 0.60
N VAL A 65 -15.24 1.13 0.86
CA VAL A 65 -14.23 1.63 -0.08
C VAL A 65 -13.43 0.46 -0.63
N HIS A 66 -13.70 0.09 -1.87
CA HIS A 66 -13.06 -1.02 -2.55
C HIS A 66 -12.03 -0.52 -3.57
N GLY A 67 -10.98 -1.29 -3.76
CA GLY A 67 -9.93 -1.07 -4.74
C GLY A 67 -9.56 -2.35 -5.47
N THR A 68 -8.61 -2.23 -6.38
CA THR A 68 -8.01 -3.37 -7.07
C THR A 68 -6.50 -3.17 -7.16
N ASP A 69 -5.77 -4.23 -7.41
CA ASP A 69 -4.39 -4.13 -7.86
C ASP A 69 -4.21 -4.82 -9.21
N VAL A 70 -3.29 -4.29 -10.01
CA VAL A 70 -3.08 -4.70 -11.40
C VAL A 70 -1.60 -4.74 -11.75
N SER A 71 -1.29 -5.56 -12.72
CA SER A 71 0.00 -5.65 -13.39
C SER A 71 -0.20 -5.91 -14.88
N LYS A 72 0.84 -6.25 -15.60
CA LYS A 72 0.77 -6.66 -17.00
C LYS A 72 -0.24 -7.79 -17.27
N TYR A 73 -0.56 -8.60 -16.26
CA TYR A 73 -1.47 -9.74 -16.43
C TYR A 73 -2.93 -9.35 -16.67
N GLN A 74 -3.34 -8.14 -16.26
CA GLN A 74 -4.67 -7.60 -16.57
C GLN A 74 -4.76 -6.99 -17.98
N GLU A 75 -3.66 -7.03 -18.75
CA GLU A 75 -3.60 -6.55 -20.13
C GLU A 75 -4.23 -5.15 -20.31
N LYS A 76 -5.24 -5.03 -21.17
CA LYS A 76 -5.96 -3.78 -21.41
C LYS A 76 -7.13 -3.63 -20.43
N VAL A 77 -7.15 -2.53 -19.69
CA VAL A 77 -8.18 -2.19 -18.70
C VAL A 77 -9.01 -1.00 -19.18
N ASP A 78 -10.34 -1.13 -19.11
CA ASP A 78 -11.27 0.00 -19.28
C ASP A 78 -11.47 0.67 -17.91
N TRP A 79 -10.64 1.66 -17.63
CA TRP A 79 -10.62 2.37 -16.35
C TRP A 79 -11.91 3.13 -16.05
N GLN A 80 -12.68 3.54 -17.06
CA GLN A 80 -13.97 4.19 -16.84
C GLN A 80 -15.01 3.17 -16.34
N GLN A 81 -15.02 1.97 -16.92
CA GLN A 81 -15.87 0.89 -16.42
C GLN A 81 -15.45 0.43 -15.01
N VAL A 82 -14.14 0.32 -14.76
CA VAL A 82 -13.59 -0.01 -13.43
C VAL A 82 -14.11 0.98 -12.37
N ARG A 83 -14.00 2.29 -12.65
CA ARG A 83 -14.53 3.32 -11.75
C ARG A 83 -16.03 3.23 -11.55
N ASN A 84 -16.78 3.09 -12.63
CA ASN A 84 -18.25 2.98 -12.58
C ASN A 84 -18.71 1.71 -11.88
N GLY A 85 -17.88 0.66 -11.90
CA GLY A 85 -18.08 -0.60 -11.19
C GLY A 85 -17.88 -0.50 -9.67
N GLY A 86 -17.43 0.65 -9.15
CA GLY A 86 -17.30 0.89 -7.70
C GLY A 86 -15.87 0.81 -7.15
N ILE A 87 -14.86 0.74 -8.02
CA ILE A 87 -13.44 0.78 -7.60
C ILE A 87 -13.06 2.22 -7.27
N SER A 88 -12.57 2.43 -6.06
CA SER A 88 -12.22 3.72 -5.48
C SER A 88 -10.71 4.00 -5.45
N PHE A 89 -9.86 2.98 -5.61
CA PHE A 89 -8.40 3.11 -5.66
C PHE A 89 -7.76 1.93 -6.40
N VAL A 90 -6.52 2.12 -6.85
CA VAL A 90 -5.76 1.06 -7.52
C VAL A 90 -4.29 1.08 -7.11
N PHE A 91 -3.73 -0.12 -6.90
CA PHE A 91 -2.30 -0.35 -6.81
C PHE A 91 -1.79 -0.95 -8.13
N ILE A 92 -0.74 -0.39 -8.71
CA ILE A 92 -0.25 -0.74 -10.04
C ILE A 92 1.19 -1.23 -9.92
N LYS A 93 1.47 -2.44 -10.41
CA LYS A 93 2.84 -2.94 -10.49
C LYS A 93 3.67 -1.99 -11.35
N ALA A 94 4.76 -1.48 -10.79
CA ALA A 94 5.67 -0.61 -11.51
C ALA A 94 6.98 -1.32 -11.83
N THR A 95 7.58 -1.94 -10.82
CA THR A 95 8.91 -2.53 -10.94
C THR A 95 9.01 -3.82 -10.15
N GLU A 96 9.95 -4.68 -10.55
CA GLU A 96 10.38 -5.84 -9.76
C GLU A 96 11.89 -6.01 -9.82
N GLY A 97 12.48 -6.48 -8.73
CA GLY A 97 13.93 -6.64 -8.64
C GLY A 97 14.67 -5.33 -8.93
N GLY A 98 15.86 -5.43 -9.53
CA GLY A 98 16.72 -4.26 -9.83
C GLY A 98 16.71 -3.81 -11.29
N ASP A 99 15.94 -4.45 -12.17
CA ASP A 99 16.11 -4.33 -13.62
C ASP A 99 14.83 -4.49 -14.46
N ARG A 100 13.68 -4.78 -13.85
CA ARG A 100 12.42 -4.93 -14.58
C ARG A 100 11.43 -3.83 -14.26
N VAL A 101 10.80 -3.30 -15.31
CA VAL A 101 9.60 -2.45 -15.26
C VAL A 101 8.43 -3.30 -15.76
N ASP A 102 7.26 -3.16 -15.14
CA ASP A 102 6.06 -3.82 -15.64
C ASP A 102 5.64 -3.22 -16.98
N ASP A 103 5.42 -4.08 -17.99
CA ASP A 103 5.18 -3.68 -19.37
C ASP A 103 3.93 -2.80 -19.55
N ARG A 104 2.99 -2.86 -18.60
CA ARG A 104 1.73 -2.10 -18.62
C ARG A 104 1.69 -0.96 -17.61
N PHE A 105 2.75 -0.73 -16.85
CA PHE A 105 2.77 0.30 -15.81
C PHE A 105 2.31 1.67 -16.32
N ASN A 106 2.93 2.16 -17.38
CA ASN A 106 2.64 3.49 -17.92
C ASN A 106 1.19 3.61 -18.43
N GLU A 107 0.66 2.57 -19.06
CA GLU A 107 -0.71 2.52 -19.56
C GLU A 107 -1.71 2.55 -18.41
N HIS A 108 -1.51 1.69 -17.40
CA HIS A 108 -2.37 1.65 -16.21
C HIS A 108 -2.28 2.94 -15.38
N TRP A 109 -1.08 3.51 -15.25
CA TRP A 109 -0.85 4.75 -14.52
C TRP A 109 -1.58 5.94 -15.16
N ALA A 110 -1.50 6.07 -16.47
CA ALA A 110 -2.18 7.13 -17.22
C ALA A 110 -3.70 6.91 -17.27
N GLY A 111 -4.15 5.68 -17.53
CA GLY A 111 -5.56 5.34 -17.66
C GLY A 111 -6.34 5.51 -16.35
N SER A 112 -5.80 5.02 -15.23
CA SER A 112 -6.42 5.21 -13.92
C SER A 112 -6.49 6.69 -13.50
N ARG A 113 -5.44 7.47 -13.84
CA ARG A 113 -5.47 8.93 -13.65
C ARG A 113 -6.57 9.59 -14.46
N ALA A 114 -6.66 9.29 -15.75
CA ALA A 114 -7.68 9.84 -16.64
C ALA A 114 -9.11 9.53 -16.17
N ALA A 115 -9.33 8.35 -15.60
CA ALA A 115 -10.59 7.97 -14.98
C ALA A 115 -10.81 8.60 -13.59
N GLY A 116 -9.84 9.33 -13.03
CA GLY A 116 -9.91 9.95 -11.72
C GLY A 116 -9.90 8.96 -10.55
N ILE A 117 -9.26 7.79 -10.73
CA ILE A 117 -9.07 6.80 -9.68
C ILE A 117 -7.76 7.11 -8.92
N PRO A 118 -7.79 7.35 -7.61
CA PRO A 118 -6.61 7.40 -6.76
C PRO A 118 -5.73 6.16 -6.97
N ARG A 119 -4.42 6.37 -7.21
CA ARG A 119 -3.53 5.28 -7.60
C ARG A 119 -2.20 5.32 -6.87
N SER A 120 -1.59 4.17 -6.69
CA SER A 120 -0.21 4.02 -6.25
C SER A 120 0.55 3.04 -7.14
N ALA A 121 1.86 3.12 -7.07
CA ALA A 121 2.76 2.17 -7.70
C ALA A 121 3.33 1.21 -6.66
N TYR A 122 3.43 -0.09 -6.98
CA TYR A 122 4.11 -1.04 -6.12
C TYR A 122 5.36 -1.63 -6.76
N HIS A 123 6.32 -1.97 -5.88
CA HIS A 123 7.56 -2.66 -6.20
C HIS A 123 7.52 -4.08 -5.66
N PHE A 124 7.65 -5.07 -6.54
CA PHE A 124 7.77 -6.48 -6.17
C PHE A 124 9.23 -6.80 -5.82
N TYR A 125 9.48 -7.17 -4.56
CA TYR A 125 10.84 -7.31 -4.04
C TYR A 125 11.47 -8.65 -4.35
N TYR A 126 12.75 -8.65 -4.75
CA TYR A 126 13.56 -9.85 -4.95
C TYR A 126 14.78 -9.88 -4.03
N PHE A 127 14.95 -10.97 -3.26
CA PHE A 127 16.06 -11.10 -2.30
C PHE A 127 17.44 -11.36 -2.93
N CYS A 128 17.53 -11.51 -4.23
CA CYS A 128 18.79 -11.68 -4.97
C CYS A 128 19.43 -10.34 -5.39
N ARG A 129 18.84 -9.21 -5.01
CA ARG A 129 19.34 -7.86 -5.26
C ARG A 129 19.25 -7.05 -3.95
N SER A 130 20.17 -6.12 -3.74
CA SER A 130 20.14 -5.28 -2.55
C SER A 130 18.93 -4.32 -2.55
N ALA A 131 18.42 -4.00 -1.37
CA ALA A 131 17.32 -3.06 -1.23
C ALA A 131 17.64 -1.67 -1.79
N ALA A 132 18.88 -1.21 -1.63
CA ALA A 132 19.32 0.07 -2.16
C ALA A 132 19.31 0.11 -3.71
N GLU A 133 19.64 -1.00 -4.38
CA GLU A 133 19.54 -1.12 -5.83
C GLU A 133 18.08 -1.07 -6.28
N GLN A 134 17.22 -1.85 -5.65
CA GLN A 134 15.80 -1.92 -5.96
C GLN A 134 15.07 -0.60 -5.67
N ALA A 135 15.39 0.08 -4.55
CA ALA A 135 14.84 1.39 -4.25
C ALA A 135 15.24 2.43 -5.30
N ARG A 136 16.51 2.45 -5.74
CA ARG A 136 16.93 3.33 -6.84
C ARG A 136 16.26 3.01 -8.16
N TRP A 137 16.02 1.72 -8.44
CA TRP A 137 15.30 1.28 -9.63
C TRP A 137 13.85 1.75 -9.61
N TYR A 138 13.16 1.56 -8.50
CA TYR A 138 11.80 2.06 -8.29
C TYR A 138 11.73 3.58 -8.47
N ILE A 139 12.60 4.33 -7.80
CA ILE A 139 12.64 5.81 -7.86
C ILE A 139 12.88 6.33 -9.29
N ARG A 140 13.69 5.65 -10.09
CA ARG A 140 13.94 6.06 -11.48
C ARG A 140 12.75 5.85 -12.42
N ASN A 141 11.91 4.86 -12.13
CA ASN A 141 10.85 4.43 -13.04
C ASN A 141 9.45 4.86 -12.63
N VAL A 142 9.26 5.31 -11.38
CA VAL A 142 7.95 5.75 -10.87
C VAL A 142 7.92 7.27 -10.75
N PRO A 143 6.94 7.94 -11.39
CA PRO A 143 6.84 9.40 -11.31
C PRO A 143 6.61 9.90 -9.89
N LYS A 144 7.26 11.01 -9.52
CA LYS A 144 6.95 11.74 -8.30
C LYS A 144 5.68 12.55 -8.53
N ASP A 145 4.53 11.98 -8.21
CA ASP A 145 3.22 12.58 -8.38
C ASP A 145 2.61 12.91 -7.00
N PRO A 146 2.46 14.21 -6.65
CA PRO A 146 1.85 14.62 -5.38
C PRO A 146 0.44 14.07 -5.16
N SER A 147 -0.30 13.84 -6.25
CA SER A 147 -1.67 13.32 -6.20
C SER A 147 -1.76 11.79 -6.08
N ALA A 148 -0.65 11.08 -6.24
CA ALA A 148 -0.62 9.63 -6.08
C ALA A 148 -0.75 9.24 -4.59
N LEU A 149 -1.25 8.04 -4.34
CA LEU A 149 -1.20 7.41 -3.02
C LEU A 149 0.26 7.12 -2.63
N PRO A 150 0.55 6.81 -1.34
CA PRO A 150 1.89 6.40 -0.94
C PRO A 150 2.44 5.25 -1.76
N PRO A 151 3.75 5.22 -2.05
CA PRO A 151 4.41 4.08 -2.67
C PRO A 151 4.15 2.77 -1.93
N VAL A 152 4.22 1.63 -2.62
CA VAL A 152 4.04 0.33 -1.98
C VAL A 152 5.29 -0.53 -2.16
N LEU A 153 5.74 -1.15 -1.07
CA LEU A 153 6.73 -2.22 -1.06
C LEU A 153 6.00 -3.56 -0.90
N ASP A 154 6.08 -4.40 -1.91
CA ASP A 154 5.46 -5.72 -1.96
C ASP A 154 6.48 -6.78 -1.49
N MET A 155 6.22 -7.34 -0.31
CA MET A 155 7.09 -8.27 0.41
C MET A 155 6.39 -9.61 0.61
N GLU A 156 6.72 -10.53 -0.28
CA GLU A 156 6.23 -11.91 -0.22
C GLU A 156 7.29 -12.91 -0.69
N TRP A 157 7.14 -14.16 -0.34
CA TRP A 157 7.99 -15.21 -0.87
C TRP A 157 7.63 -15.51 -2.33
N ASN A 158 8.65 -15.67 -3.17
CA ASN A 158 8.44 -16.02 -4.58
C ASN A 158 9.07 -17.40 -4.92
N PRO A 159 8.46 -18.51 -4.46
CA PRO A 159 8.99 -19.84 -4.67
C PRO A 159 9.00 -20.28 -6.15
N LEU A 160 8.16 -19.64 -6.98
CA LEU A 160 8.03 -19.93 -8.40
C LEU A 160 8.96 -19.10 -9.28
N SER A 161 9.70 -18.16 -8.70
CA SER A 161 10.65 -17.35 -9.47
C SER A 161 11.69 -18.23 -10.17
N PRO A 162 11.91 -18.06 -11.47
CA PRO A 162 12.96 -18.79 -12.18
C PRO A 162 14.37 -18.29 -11.83
N SER A 163 14.50 -17.06 -11.32
CA SER A 163 15.77 -16.37 -11.13
C SER A 163 16.15 -16.11 -9.68
N CYS A 164 15.18 -16.08 -8.75
CA CYS A 164 15.44 -15.77 -7.34
C CYS A 164 14.47 -16.46 -6.40
N LYS A 165 14.94 -17.45 -5.66
CA LYS A 165 14.17 -18.20 -4.65
C LYS A 165 14.78 -18.05 -3.24
N LEU A 166 15.64 -17.07 -3.04
CA LEU A 166 16.29 -16.85 -1.74
C LEU A 166 15.26 -16.53 -0.66
N ARG A 167 15.49 -17.12 0.51
CA ARG A 167 14.80 -16.80 1.77
C ARG A 167 15.89 -16.48 2.80
N PRO A 168 16.32 -15.22 2.88
CA PRO A 168 17.35 -14.80 3.84
C PRO A 168 16.85 -14.91 5.27
N ASP A 169 17.80 -14.83 6.22
CA ASP A 169 17.48 -14.71 7.64
C ASP A 169 16.54 -13.52 7.91
N PRO A 170 15.55 -13.65 8.80
CA PRO A 170 14.58 -12.59 9.10
C PRO A 170 15.21 -11.26 9.50
N ALA A 171 16.37 -11.27 10.17
CA ALA A 171 17.07 -10.03 10.52
C ALA A 171 17.61 -9.30 9.27
N VAL A 172 18.07 -10.07 8.27
CA VAL A 172 18.51 -9.53 6.97
C VAL A 172 17.30 -8.96 6.22
N VAL A 173 16.21 -9.72 6.14
CA VAL A 173 14.95 -9.27 5.51
C VAL A 173 14.50 -7.94 6.09
N ARG A 174 14.36 -7.85 7.41
CA ARG A 174 13.93 -6.60 8.08
C ARG A 174 14.89 -5.43 7.83
N LYS A 175 16.20 -5.66 7.81
CA LYS A 175 17.19 -4.62 7.49
C LYS A 175 17.04 -4.11 6.06
N GLU A 176 16.90 -5.02 5.10
CA GLU A 176 16.70 -4.68 3.69
C GLU A 176 15.38 -3.91 3.48
N MET A 177 14.29 -4.34 4.11
CA MET A 177 13.02 -3.61 4.11
C MET A 177 13.19 -2.17 4.61
N ARG A 178 13.81 -1.97 5.77
CA ARG A 178 14.08 -0.62 6.32
C ARG A 178 14.88 0.23 5.35
N THR A 179 15.88 -0.34 4.69
CA THR A 179 16.69 0.37 3.70
C THR A 179 15.83 0.86 2.52
N PHE A 180 15.01 -0.02 1.94
CA PHE A 180 14.12 0.35 0.82
C PHE A 180 13.11 1.42 1.25
N LEU A 181 12.39 1.17 2.34
CA LEU A 181 11.34 2.05 2.87
C LEU A 181 11.88 3.46 3.13
N THR A 182 13.02 3.58 3.81
CA THR A 182 13.65 4.88 4.13
C THR A 182 14.06 5.65 2.87
N MET A 183 14.63 4.97 1.87
CA MET A 183 15.04 5.62 0.62
C MET A 183 13.83 6.13 -0.18
N VAL A 184 12.78 5.33 -0.27
CA VAL A 184 11.56 5.65 -1.01
C VAL A 184 10.78 6.75 -0.29
N GLU A 185 10.63 6.67 1.03
CA GLU A 185 9.99 7.70 1.86
C GLU A 185 10.68 9.06 1.69
N ARG A 186 12.02 9.09 1.77
CA ARG A 186 12.80 10.33 1.56
C ARG A 186 12.55 10.94 0.18
N HIS A 187 12.45 10.12 -0.86
CA HIS A 187 12.28 10.61 -2.23
C HIS A 187 10.86 11.15 -2.47
N TYR A 188 9.83 10.39 -2.09
CA TYR A 188 8.44 10.76 -2.38
C TYR A 188 7.81 11.67 -1.33
N GLY A 189 8.40 11.78 -0.14
CA GLY A 189 7.85 12.54 0.98
C GLY A 189 6.57 11.92 1.56
N LYS A 190 6.38 10.62 1.34
CA LYS A 190 5.23 9.83 1.81
C LYS A 190 5.74 8.54 2.41
N LYS A 191 5.18 8.16 3.55
CA LYS A 191 5.50 6.90 4.21
C LYS A 191 4.96 5.74 3.36
N PRO A 192 5.82 4.82 2.85
CA PRO A 192 5.36 3.73 2.01
C PRO A 192 4.43 2.77 2.74
N VAL A 193 3.55 2.11 2.00
CA VAL A 193 2.72 1.00 2.47
C VAL A 193 3.49 -0.31 2.28
N ILE A 194 3.42 -1.20 3.27
CA ILE A 194 3.97 -2.55 3.17
C ILE A 194 2.84 -3.50 2.78
N TYR A 195 2.93 -4.12 1.59
CA TYR A 195 2.12 -5.27 1.25
C TYR A 195 2.83 -6.54 1.68
N THR A 196 2.05 -7.52 2.21
CA THR A 196 2.62 -8.80 2.60
C THR A 196 1.57 -9.91 2.68
N THR A 197 2.05 -11.17 2.62
CA THR A 197 1.28 -12.39 2.84
C THR A 197 1.46 -12.90 4.28
N VAL A 198 0.55 -13.78 4.74
CA VAL A 198 0.55 -14.31 6.11
C VAL A 198 1.86 -15.00 6.45
N ASP A 199 2.32 -15.91 5.57
CA ASP A 199 3.55 -16.66 5.76
C ASP A 199 4.78 -15.76 5.82
N PHE A 200 4.88 -14.77 4.93
CA PHE A 200 5.99 -13.83 4.94
C PHE A 200 6.01 -12.95 6.19
N PHE A 201 4.84 -12.49 6.62
CA PHE A 201 4.69 -11.67 7.82
C PHE A 201 5.16 -12.40 9.08
N ASP A 202 4.75 -13.66 9.25
CA ASP A 202 5.11 -14.47 10.40
C ASP A 202 6.58 -14.93 10.35
N ASP A 203 7.05 -15.42 9.19
CA ASP A 203 8.44 -15.85 9.01
C ASP A 203 9.45 -14.74 9.33
N ASN A 204 9.09 -13.48 9.10
CA ASN A 204 10.00 -12.35 9.26
C ASN A 204 9.67 -11.43 10.44
N ASP A 205 8.69 -11.78 11.28
CA ASP A 205 8.23 -10.97 12.42
C ASP A 205 8.01 -9.49 12.05
N LEU A 206 7.13 -9.26 11.06
CA LEU A 206 6.87 -7.90 10.57
C LEU A 206 6.07 -7.02 11.54
N ARG A 207 5.65 -7.54 12.69
CA ARG A 207 5.04 -6.77 13.79
C ARG A 207 5.92 -5.61 14.26
N SER A 208 7.24 -5.75 14.06
CA SER A 208 8.23 -4.70 14.36
C SER A 208 8.19 -3.48 13.44
N PHE A 209 7.36 -3.50 12.38
CA PHE A 209 7.16 -2.37 11.46
C PHE A 209 5.88 -1.58 11.74
N SER A 210 5.45 -1.51 13.00
CA SER A 210 4.24 -0.78 13.41
C SER A 210 4.22 0.71 13.06
N ASP A 211 5.36 1.26 12.66
CA ASP A 211 5.53 2.63 12.18
C ASP A 211 5.17 2.84 10.70
N TYR A 212 4.85 1.77 9.94
CA TYR A 212 4.43 1.82 8.55
C TYR A 212 2.99 1.32 8.37
N PRO A 213 2.21 1.87 7.41
CA PRO A 213 0.90 1.34 7.07
C PRO A 213 1.03 -0.01 6.33
N PHE A 214 0.10 -0.94 6.61
CA PHE A 214 0.08 -2.26 6.00
C PHE A 214 -1.08 -2.45 5.02
N TRP A 215 -0.79 -3.14 3.94
CA TRP A 215 -1.75 -3.77 3.03
C TRP A 215 -1.58 -5.29 3.16
N LEU A 216 -2.53 -5.93 3.82
CA LEU A 216 -2.45 -7.34 4.19
C LEU A 216 -3.22 -8.20 3.19
N ARG A 217 -2.60 -9.27 2.71
CA ARG A 217 -3.27 -10.26 1.87
C ARG A 217 -3.86 -11.37 2.75
N SER A 218 -5.17 -11.54 2.69
CA SER A 218 -5.83 -12.67 3.33
C SER A 218 -7.10 -13.04 2.55
N THR A 219 -7.02 -14.14 1.80
CA THR A 219 -8.15 -14.66 1.00
C THR A 219 -8.92 -15.77 1.73
N ALA A 220 -8.55 -16.06 2.98
CA ALA A 220 -9.10 -17.16 3.78
C ALA A 220 -9.49 -16.74 5.20
N GLY A 221 -9.89 -15.48 5.38
CA GLY A 221 -10.34 -14.93 6.66
C GLY A 221 -10.03 -13.44 6.78
N HIS A 222 -10.61 -12.80 7.80
CA HIS A 222 -10.34 -11.40 8.11
C HIS A 222 -8.87 -11.21 8.56
N PRO A 223 -8.22 -10.05 8.28
CA PRO A 223 -6.85 -9.80 8.73
C PRO A 223 -6.63 -10.03 10.23
N ASP A 224 -7.55 -9.61 11.09
CA ASP A 224 -7.43 -9.79 12.55
C ASP A 224 -7.33 -11.28 12.95
N GLU A 225 -7.90 -12.18 12.15
CA GLU A 225 -7.84 -13.64 12.38
C GLU A 225 -6.49 -14.25 11.92
N LYS A 226 -5.90 -13.66 10.87
CA LYS A 226 -4.71 -14.22 10.22
C LYS A 226 -3.39 -13.59 10.67
N TYR A 227 -3.41 -12.30 11.03
CA TYR A 227 -2.23 -11.53 11.43
C TYR A 227 -2.26 -11.13 12.91
N GLY A 228 -3.36 -11.49 13.63
CA GLY A 228 -3.61 -11.03 14.99
C GLY A 228 -3.95 -9.53 15.05
N PRO A 229 -3.80 -8.89 16.22
CA PRO A 229 -4.20 -7.50 16.42
C PRO A 229 -3.20 -6.50 15.81
N HIS A 230 -2.74 -6.76 14.58
CA HIS A 230 -1.81 -5.87 13.88
C HIS A 230 -2.59 -4.80 13.11
N PRO A 231 -2.26 -3.51 13.24
CA PRO A 231 -2.92 -2.44 12.50
C PRO A 231 -2.72 -2.59 10.99
N TRP A 232 -3.78 -2.39 10.21
CA TRP A 232 -3.73 -2.43 8.77
C TRP A 232 -4.58 -1.32 8.16
N VAL A 233 -4.24 -0.95 6.91
CA VAL A 233 -4.94 0.11 6.15
C VAL A 233 -5.68 -0.47 4.94
N PHE A 234 -5.11 -1.48 4.31
CA PHE A 234 -5.71 -2.16 3.16
C PHE A 234 -5.71 -3.67 3.37
N TRP A 235 -6.72 -4.32 2.81
CA TRP A 235 -6.85 -5.76 2.82
C TRP A 235 -7.19 -6.27 1.42
N GLN A 236 -6.31 -7.11 0.84
CA GLN A 236 -6.59 -7.87 -0.37
C GLN A 236 -7.32 -9.15 0.04
N TYR A 237 -8.60 -9.24 -0.30
CA TYR A 237 -9.47 -10.31 0.19
C TYR A 237 -9.78 -11.40 -0.83
N THR A 238 -9.50 -11.18 -2.11
CA THR A 238 -9.60 -12.19 -3.17
C THR A 238 -8.63 -11.89 -4.30
N GLY A 239 -8.22 -12.95 -5.00
CA GLY A 239 -7.45 -12.91 -6.26
C GLY A 239 -8.24 -13.50 -7.44
N THR A 240 -9.55 -13.74 -7.26
CA THR A 240 -10.42 -14.37 -8.28
C THR A 240 -11.73 -13.61 -8.48
N GLY A 241 -11.71 -12.32 -8.12
CA GLY A 241 -12.85 -11.43 -8.30
C GLY A 241 -13.06 -11.03 -9.75
N THR A 242 -14.27 -10.54 -10.06
CA THR A 242 -14.61 -10.00 -11.38
C THR A 242 -14.97 -8.54 -11.24
N ILE A 243 -14.26 -7.69 -11.99
CA ILE A 243 -14.47 -6.23 -11.99
C ILE A 243 -14.86 -5.80 -13.40
N PRO A 244 -15.97 -5.05 -13.60
CA PRO A 244 -16.29 -4.46 -14.89
C PRO A 244 -15.11 -3.63 -15.43
N GLY A 245 -14.69 -3.89 -16.67
CA GLY A 245 -13.55 -3.22 -17.29
C GLY A 245 -12.20 -3.93 -17.15
N ILE A 246 -12.14 -4.99 -16.36
CA ILE A 246 -10.98 -5.91 -16.28
C ILE A 246 -11.38 -7.27 -16.83
N LYS A 247 -10.60 -7.81 -17.74
CA LYS A 247 -10.82 -9.15 -18.31
C LYS A 247 -10.15 -10.21 -17.43
N GLY A 248 -10.92 -11.25 -17.05
CA GLY A 248 -10.43 -12.36 -16.23
C GLY A 248 -10.47 -12.08 -14.75
N ASP A 249 -9.65 -12.83 -14.01
CA ASP A 249 -9.56 -12.71 -12.56
C ASP A 249 -8.87 -11.39 -12.15
N ALA A 250 -9.38 -10.78 -11.10
CA ALA A 250 -8.85 -9.55 -10.53
C ALA A 250 -8.69 -9.67 -9.01
N ASP A 251 -7.61 -9.10 -8.51
CA ASP A 251 -7.42 -8.88 -7.09
C ASP A 251 -8.33 -7.76 -6.62
N ILE A 252 -9.05 -7.99 -5.51
CA ILE A 252 -9.93 -6.98 -4.94
C ILE A 252 -9.54 -6.68 -3.51
N ASN A 253 -9.54 -5.39 -3.20
CA ASN A 253 -9.07 -4.83 -1.96
C ASN A 253 -10.15 -4.00 -1.28
N VAL A 254 -10.01 -3.82 0.04
CA VAL A 254 -10.79 -2.83 0.81
C VAL A 254 -9.86 -1.93 1.61
N PHE A 255 -10.32 -0.70 1.86
CA PHE A 255 -9.73 0.20 2.83
C PHE A 255 -10.36 -0.03 4.21
N ALA A 256 -9.56 0.00 5.27
CA ALA A 256 -9.95 -0.28 6.66
C ALA A 256 -10.80 0.83 7.30
N GLY A 257 -11.74 1.41 6.57
CA GLY A 257 -12.55 2.50 7.09
C GLY A 257 -13.75 2.83 6.21
N ASN A 258 -14.50 3.83 6.62
CA ASN A 258 -15.61 4.38 5.87
C ASN A 258 -15.18 5.46 4.86
N HIS A 259 -16.10 5.98 4.06
CA HIS A 259 -15.83 7.03 3.06
C HIS A 259 -15.26 8.34 3.68
N GLY A 260 -15.67 8.67 4.90
CA GLY A 260 -15.15 9.87 5.61
C GLY A 260 -13.69 9.69 5.99
N GLN A 261 -13.35 8.52 6.53
CA GLN A 261 -11.98 8.12 6.87
C GLN A 261 -11.11 8.01 5.63
N TRP A 262 -11.64 7.47 4.53
CA TRP A 262 -10.96 7.43 3.23
C TRP A 262 -10.57 8.84 2.74
N ARG A 263 -11.50 9.78 2.75
CA ARG A 263 -11.19 11.18 2.36
C ARG A 263 -10.09 11.79 3.21
N LYS A 264 -10.12 11.59 4.54
CA LYS A 264 -9.07 12.07 5.43
C LYS A 264 -7.73 11.42 5.14
N TRP A 265 -7.72 10.11 4.91
CA TRP A 265 -6.49 9.39 4.56
C TRP A 265 -5.91 9.91 3.24
N LEU A 266 -6.74 10.19 2.23
CA LEU A 266 -6.29 10.84 0.99
C LEU A 266 -5.67 12.22 1.25
N GLU A 267 -6.31 13.05 2.07
CA GLU A 267 -5.79 14.40 2.39
C GLU A 267 -4.47 14.35 3.17
N SER A 268 -4.35 13.45 4.15
CA SER A 268 -3.13 13.31 4.96
C SER A 268 -1.92 12.80 4.15
N ASN A 269 -2.17 12.14 3.02
CA ASN A 269 -1.14 11.60 2.13
C ASN A 269 -0.85 12.48 0.90
N LYS A 270 -1.44 13.68 0.79
CA LYS A 270 -1.03 14.66 -0.23
C LYS A 270 0.29 15.33 0.18
N VAL A 271 1.26 15.32 -0.71
CA VAL A 271 2.46 16.17 -0.54
C VAL A 271 2.06 17.61 -0.84
N ARG A 272 2.31 18.51 0.11
CA ARG A 272 2.10 19.95 -0.02
C ARG A 272 3.23 20.60 -0.80
#